data_e88ae3d8e899b4ba26210b709aab79a6
#
_entry.id   e88ae3d8e899b4ba26210b709aab79a6
#
_cell.length_a   1.000
_cell.length_b   1.000
_cell.length_c   1.000
_cell.angle_alpha   90.00
_cell.angle_beta   90.00
_cell.angle_gamma   90.00
#
_symmetry.space_group_name_H-M   'P 1'
#
loop_
_entity.id
_entity.type
_entity.pdbx_description
1 polymer ?
#
loop_
_entity_poly.entity_id
_entity_poly.type
_entity_poly.pdbx_seq_one_letter_code
_entity_poly.pdbx_strand_id
1 'polypeptide(L)'
;MASVGIDIGGRAHVAAQCRTGEVRSDRKVLRISQSRAGFDAIDAWLAAGPEPVDQVVMESSGHYWLPLASHLGRRGVRVAVVNPLVAKYVARSRLGRTKSDPADARSLAEMAMRDTPPARDPLAGAELRQAARFAMTLVTEQAKACQRLIRLVELGFPELGELFDDPTCRTAREVLRIAPTARAATRRRTATLANANAGPGHRRLGQARAERLQAAAADSIAVPELAAEVAFEVGLLLDQYDLLEGQIEAADRHVAELLDGELARRLRTIPGVGPSIVATLIAEVGDIGRFSDFDQLLAYAGVHPAERSSGRKGSNPETAWHMSKAGNSHLRAAAYRMAVVGVQHNPVIAAHYARKRAAGKSKMNALGHCMRKALSLVWGVWRNGQDFDPDWGVEA
;
A
#
# COMPACT_ATOMS: atom_id res chain seq x y z
N MET A 1 28.23 23.56 -13.83
CA MET A 1 27.50 22.74 -12.82
C MET A 1 27.49 21.28 -13.25
N ALA A 2 27.61 20.37 -12.32
CA ALA A 2 27.61 18.95 -12.61
C ALA A 2 26.47 18.25 -11.86
N SER A 3 25.89 17.24 -12.48
CA SER A 3 24.90 16.34 -11.86
C SER A 3 25.40 14.91 -11.88
N VAL A 4 25.06 14.15 -10.86
CA VAL A 4 25.42 12.75 -10.74
C VAL A 4 24.18 11.89 -10.78
N GLY A 5 24.18 10.87 -11.61
CA GLY A 5 23.16 9.81 -11.62
C GLY A 5 23.70 8.55 -10.98
N ILE A 6 22.92 7.91 -10.12
CA ILE A 6 23.31 6.66 -9.48
C ILE A 6 22.27 5.59 -9.79
N ASP A 7 22.69 4.55 -10.49
CA ASP A 7 21.94 3.32 -10.64
C ASP A 7 22.08 2.46 -9.38
N ILE A 8 20.96 2.06 -8.79
CA ILE A 8 20.90 1.39 -7.49
C ILE A 8 20.81 -0.12 -7.65
N GLY A 9 21.85 -0.82 -7.20
CA GLY A 9 21.88 -2.26 -7.08
C GLY A 9 21.90 -2.77 -5.63
N GLY A 10 21.62 -4.03 -5.42
CA GLY A 10 21.53 -4.61 -4.07
C GLY A 10 22.86 -4.71 -3.31
N ARG A 11 23.96 -4.98 -4.01
CA ARG A 11 25.32 -5.11 -3.42
C ARG A 11 26.26 -3.99 -3.79
N ALA A 12 26.02 -3.37 -4.90
CA ALA A 12 26.81 -2.25 -5.41
C ALA A 12 25.95 -1.35 -6.27
N HIS A 13 26.27 -0.08 -6.28
CA HIS A 13 25.67 0.96 -7.11
C HIS A 13 26.66 1.43 -8.16
N VAL A 14 26.17 2.08 -9.19
CA VAL A 14 27.01 2.66 -10.24
C VAL A 14 26.70 4.14 -10.38
N ALA A 15 27.68 4.99 -10.16
CA ALA A 15 27.56 6.44 -10.34
C ALA A 15 28.18 6.90 -11.65
N ALA A 16 27.51 7.83 -12.31
CA ALA A 16 28.02 8.53 -13.48
C ALA A 16 27.78 10.04 -13.32
N GLN A 17 28.66 10.85 -13.87
CA GLN A 17 28.58 12.31 -13.81
C GLN A 17 28.27 12.88 -15.19
N CYS A 18 27.43 13.90 -15.26
CA CYS A 18 27.16 14.71 -16.43
C CYS A 18 27.45 16.20 -16.13
N ARG A 19 27.96 16.96 -17.08
CA ARG A 19 28.27 18.41 -16.95
C ARG A 19 27.55 19.20 -18.02
N THR A 20 27.35 20.48 -17.72
CA THR A 20 26.77 21.43 -18.68
C THR A 20 27.64 21.50 -19.94
N GLY A 21 27.05 21.39 -21.13
CA GLY A 21 27.72 21.44 -22.41
C GLY A 21 28.31 20.11 -22.92
N GLU A 22 28.27 19.02 -22.16
CA GLU A 22 28.74 17.72 -22.62
C GLU A 22 27.59 16.86 -23.17
N VAL A 23 27.68 16.49 -24.44
CA VAL A 23 26.64 15.71 -25.15
C VAL A 23 26.75 14.22 -24.87
N ARG A 24 27.89 13.71 -24.44
CA ARG A 24 28.13 12.32 -24.05
C ARG A 24 29.16 12.24 -22.94
N SER A 25 28.85 11.43 -21.93
CA SER A 25 29.80 11.19 -20.85
C SER A 25 30.75 10.05 -21.22
N ASP A 26 31.93 10.34 -21.70
CA ASP A 26 33.08 9.42 -21.71
C ASP A 26 33.71 9.28 -20.31
N ARG A 27 32.99 9.69 -19.30
CA ARG A 27 33.49 9.80 -17.94
C ARG A 27 33.60 8.50 -17.23
N LYS A 28 34.63 8.44 -16.39
CA LYS A 28 34.83 7.35 -15.43
C LYS A 28 33.58 7.13 -14.61
N VAL A 29 33.03 5.94 -14.72
CA VAL A 29 31.95 5.45 -13.90
C VAL A 29 32.54 4.95 -12.59
N LEU A 30 31.96 5.33 -11.45
CA LEU A 30 32.35 4.81 -10.16
C LEU A 30 31.41 3.65 -9.77
N ARG A 31 31.99 2.51 -9.41
CA ARG A 31 31.27 1.43 -8.76
C ARG A 31 31.39 1.60 -7.24
N ILE A 32 30.23 1.67 -6.57
CA ILE A 32 30.10 1.93 -5.14
C ILE A 32 29.59 0.67 -4.47
N SER A 33 30.41 0.03 -3.63
CA SER A 33 29.91 -1.08 -2.80
C SER A 33 28.95 -0.57 -1.73
N GLN A 34 27.94 -1.38 -1.37
CA GLN A 34 27.03 -1.09 -0.25
C GLN A 34 27.76 -1.32 1.09
N SER A 35 28.75 -0.48 1.37
CA SER A 35 29.64 -0.57 2.52
C SER A 35 30.21 0.80 2.89
N ARG A 36 30.81 0.91 4.08
CA ARG A 36 31.51 2.15 4.49
C ARG A 36 32.56 2.56 3.47
N ALA A 37 33.43 1.64 3.05
CA ALA A 37 34.47 1.94 2.07
C ALA A 37 33.90 2.42 0.71
N GLY A 38 32.78 1.87 0.27
CA GLY A 38 32.09 2.35 -0.93
C GLY A 38 31.53 3.75 -0.76
N PHE A 39 31.03 4.08 0.42
CA PHE A 39 30.50 5.41 0.72
C PHE A 39 31.63 6.45 0.88
N ASP A 40 32.75 6.08 1.46
CA ASP A 40 33.94 6.93 1.49
C ASP A 40 34.51 7.14 0.07
N ALA A 41 34.44 6.14 -0.79
CA ALA A 41 34.89 6.26 -2.19
C ALA A 41 34.02 7.23 -3.00
N ILE A 42 32.69 7.24 -2.83
CA ILE A 42 31.86 8.25 -3.51
C ILE A 42 32.13 9.66 -2.98
N ASP A 43 32.33 9.82 -1.68
CA ASP A 43 32.70 11.14 -1.12
C ASP A 43 33.99 11.69 -1.76
N ALA A 44 35.02 10.86 -1.80
CA ALA A 44 36.30 11.22 -2.44
C ALA A 44 36.11 11.52 -3.94
N TRP A 45 35.28 10.75 -4.63
CA TRP A 45 35.02 10.91 -6.05
C TRP A 45 34.24 12.21 -6.35
N LEU A 46 33.27 12.58 -5.51
CA LEU A 46 32.53 13.83 -5.60
C LEU A 46 33.44 15.03 -5.33
N ALA A 47 34.34 14.94 -4.33
CA ALA A 47 35.30 15.99 -3.98
C ALA A 47 36.39 16.20 -5.02
N ALA A 48 36.83 15.14 -5.70
CA ALA A 48 37.86 15.19 -6.75
C ALA A 48 37.32 15.71 -8.09
N GLY A 49 36.02 15.94 -8.20
CA GLY A 49 35.43 16.50 -9.42
C GLY A 49 35.87 17.94 -9.67
N PRO A 50 36.14 18.34 -10.93
CA PRO A 50 36.57 19.71 -11.24
C PRO A 50 35.47 20.76 -11.08
N GLU A 51 34.24 20.34 -10.93
CA GLU A 51 33.08 21.20 -10.68
C GLU A 51 32.29 20.71 -9.50
N PRO A 52 31.72 21.59 -8.66
CA PRO A 52 30.82 21.20 -7.60
C PRO A 52 29.60 20.50 -8.18
N VAL A 53 29.21 19.43 -7.51
CA VAL A 53 28.00 18.66 -7.86
C VAL A 53 26.78 19.36 -7.29
N ASP A 54 25.86 19.80 -8.16
CA ASP A 54 24.66 20.49 -7.77
C ASP A 54 23.66 19.51 -7.13
N GLN A 55 23.48 18.34 -7.73
CA GLN A 55 22.63 17.30 -7.14
C GLN A 55 23.02 15.89 -7.57
N VAL A 56 22.65 14.95 -6.74
CA VAL A 56 22.69 13.51 -7.00
C VAL A 56 21.29 12.98 -7.25
N VAL A 57 21.08 12.30 -8.38
CA VAL A 57 19.80 11.65 -8.72
C VAL A 57 19.93 10.14 -8.68
N MET A 58 19.03 9.46 -8.00
CA MET A 58 18.99 8.01 -7.93
C MET A 58 17.57 7.49 -8.10
N GLU A 59 17.42 6.24 -8.57
CA GLU A 59 16.10 5.64 -8.63
C GLU A 59 15.74 4.92 -7.31
N SER A 60 14.44 4.87 -6.98
CA SER A 60 13.93 4.23 -5.77
C SER A 60 13.75 2.72 -5.91
N SER A 61 14.78 1.99 -6.36
CA SER A 61 14.74 0.53 -6.45
C SER A 61 14.82 -0.12 -5.06
N GLY A 62 13.71 -0.71 -4.63
CA GLY A 62 13.61 -1.36 -3.31
C GLY A 62 13.95 -0.41 -2.16
N HIS A 63 14.77 -0.89 -1.22
CA HIS A 63 15.27 -0.13 -0.05
C HIS A 63 16.77 0.20 -0.13
N TYR A 64 17.47 -0.30 -1.14
CA TYR A 64 18.93 -0.24 -1.25
C TYR A 64 19.48 1.19 -1.40
N TRP A 65 18.68 2.12 -1.89
CA TRP A 65 19.04 3.53 -2.04
C TRP A 65 19.08 4.30 -0.70
N LEU A 66 18.33 3.85 0.32
CA LEU A 66 18.17 4.56 1.59
C LEU A 66 19.49 4.82 2.33
N PRO A 67 20.38 3.82 2.52
CA PRO A 67 21.64 4.06 3.23
C PRO A 67 22.52 5.07 2.52
N LEU A 68 22.61 5.01 1.20
CA LEU A 68 23.41 5.95 0.41
C LEU A 68 22.80 7.36 0.42
N ALA A 69 21.47 7.47 0.27
CA ALA A 69 20.81 8.77 0.36
C ALA A 69 20.97 9.42 1.74
N SER A 70 20.86 8.61 2.82
CA SER A 70 21.15 9.08 4.18
C SER A 70 22.58 9.56 4.36
N HIS A 71 23.54 8.83 3.81
CA HIS A 71 24.95 9.18 3.88
C HIS A 71 25.24 10.52 3.16
N LEU A 72 24.77 10.66 1.94
CA LEU A 72 24.95 11.88 1.12
C LEU A 72 24.20 13.08 1.74
N GLY A 73 22.97 12.89 2.20
CA GLY A 73 22.19 13.95 2.83
C GLY A 73 22.85 14.51 4.08
N ARG A 74 23.44 13.66 4.95
CA ARG A 74 24.22 14.11 6.12
C ARG A 74 25.46 14.91 5.78
N ARG A 75 25.96 14.83 4.54
CA ARG A 75 27.05 15.64 4.01
C ARG A 75 26.60 16.89 3.29
N GLY A 76 25.32 17.20 3.31
CA GLY A 76 24.75 18.37 2.66
C GLY A 76 24.60 18.22 1.14
N VAL A 77 24.80 17.01 0.60
CA VAL A 77 24.59 16.74 -0.83
C VAL A 77 23.09 16.70 -1.13
N ARG A 78 22.66 17.48 -2.12
CA ARG A 78 21.26 17.47 -2.57
C ARG A 78 20.95 16.15 -3.29
N VAL A 79 20.04 15.38 -2.75
CA VAL A 79 19.64 14.08 -3.30
C VAL A 79 18.21 14.15 -3.83
N ALA A 80 18.01 13.77 -5.08
CA ALA A 80 16.70 13.58 -5.68
C ALA A 80 16.47 12.08 -5.97
N VAL A 81 15.34 11.55 -5.50
CA VAL A 81 14.96 10.16 -5.71
C VAL A 81 13.80 10.10 -6.69
N VAL A 82 14.00 9.40 -7.80
CA VAL A 82 13.03 9.30 -8.88
C VAL A 82 12.35 7.94 -8.91
N ASN A 83 11.12 7.93 -9.42
CA ASN A 83 10.37 6.68 -9.62
C ASN A 83 11.07 5.84 -10.72
N PRO A 84 11.27 4.52 -10.51
CA PRO A 84 11.85 3.62 -11.52
C PRO A 84 11.15 3.65 -12.87
N LEU A 85 9.84 3.91 -12.92
CA LEU A 85 9.11 4.07 -14.18
C LEU A 85 9.58 5.29 -14.95
N VAL A 86 9.84 6.42 -14.28
CA VAL A 86 10.34 7.64 -14.91
C VAL A 86 11.74 7.41 -15.46
N ALA A 87 12.63 6.80 -14.65
CA ALA A 87 13.97 6.42 -15.08
C ALA A 87 13.92 5.51 -16.33
N LYS A 88 13.04 4.53 -16.34
CA LYS A 88 12.82 3.61 -17.46
C LYS A 88 12.30 4.33 -18.72
N TYR A 89 11.38 5.28 -18.59
CA TYR A 89 10.89 6.04 -19.74
C TYR A 89 12.00 6.90 -20.35
N VAL A 90 12.80 7.58 -19.52
CA VAL A 90 13.95 8.37 -19.97
C VAL A 90 14.99 7.49 -20.67
N ALA A 91 15.28 6.30 -20.09
CA ALA A 91 16.19 5.35 -20.72
C ALA A 91 15.67 4.84 -22.09
N ARG A 92 14.36 4.57 -22.20
CA ARG A 92 13.73 4.08 -23.44
C ARG A 92 13.60 5.14 -24.55
N SER A 93 13.54 6.40 -24.23
CA SER A 93 13.48 7.47 -25.24
C SER A 93 14.73 7.55 -26.14
N ARG A 94 15.73 6.76 -25.81
CA ARG A 94 17.01 6.68 -26.55
C ARG A 94 17.07 5.40 -27.37
N LEU A 95 16.96 5.54 -28.67
CA LEU A 95 17.04 4.42 -29.64
C LEU A 95 18.40 3.69 -29.58
N GLY A 96 18.39 2.35 -29.62
CA GLY A 96 19.58 1.53 -29.86
C GLY A 96 20.48 1.26 -28.65
N ARG A 97 19.97 1.21 -27.43
CA ARG A 97 20.78 1.02 -26.22
C ARG A 97 20.83 -0.39 -25.68
N THR A 98 22.05 -0.85 -25.40
CA THR A 98 22.32 -1.99 -24.54
C THR A 98 22.00 -1.60 -23.09
N LYS A 99 21.18 -2.38 -22.39
CA LYS A 99 20.90 -2.18 -20.96
C LYS A 99 22.15 -2.55 -20.15
N SER A 100 22.67 -1.58 -19.38
CA SER A 100 23.78 -1.79 -18.45
C SER A 100 23.74 -0.75 -17.34
N ASP A 101 24.16 -1.12 -16.12
CA ASP A 101 24.19 -0.22 -14.96
C ASP A 101 24.90 1.12 -15.26
N PRO A 102 26.07 1.16 -15.96
CA PRO A 102 26.67 2.43 -16.37
C PRO A 102 25.81 3.27 -17.30
N ALA A 103 25.05 2.65 -18.20
CA ALA A 103 24.17 3.38 -19.12
C ALA A 103 22.95 3.95 -18.39
N ASP A 104 22.42 3.23 -17.40
CA ASP A 104 21.30 3.66 -16.59
C ASP A 104 21.73 4.80 -15.65
N ALA A 105 22.90 4.72 -15.00
CA ALA A 105 23.48 5.82 -14.21
C ALA A 105 23.69 7.09 -15.04
N ARG A 106 24.24 6.97 -16.28
CA ARG A 106 24.39 8.11 -17.19
C ARG A 106 23.06 8.72 -17.59
N SER A 107 22.04 7.90 -17.79
CA SER A 107 20.68 8.36 -18.12
C SER A 107 20.08 9.19 -17.00
N LEU A 108 20.29 8.78 -15.74
CA LEU A 108 19.88 9.53 -14.56
C LEU A 108 20.63 10.86 -14.43
N ALA A 109 21.96 10.88 -14.66
CA ALA A 109 22.75 12.09 -14.63
C ALA A 109 22.32 13.11 -15.71
N GLU A 110 22.05 12.65 -16.93
CA GLU A 110 21.57 13.50 -18.02
C GLU A 110 20.12 13.98 -17.80
N MET A 111 19.26 13.16 -17.19
CA MET A 111 17.93 13.59 -16.78
C MET A 111 18.01 14.74 -15.76
N ALA A 112 18.91 14.62 -14.79
CA ALA A 112 19.15 15.67 -13.80
C ALA A 112 19.59 17.01 -14.42
N MET A 113 20.30 16.96 -15.54
CA MET A 113 20.75 18.17 -16.25
C MET A 113 19.65 18.83 -17.09
N ARG A 114 18.69 18.06 -17.60
CA ARG A 114 17.61 18.57 -18.47
C ARG A 114 16.38 19.00 -17.68
N ASP A 115 15.93 18.10 -16.80
CA ASP A 115 14.71 18.25 -16.02
C ASP A 115 15.10 18.04 -14.54
N THR A 116 15.72 19.07 -13.93
CA THR A 116 16.16 18.98 -12.53
C THR A 116 15.03 18.49 -11.62
N PRO A 117 14.99 17.21 -11.23
CA PRO A 117 13.96 16.75 -10.31
C PRO A 117 14.12 17.53 -9.00
N PRO A 118 13.04 17.96 -8.36
CA PRO A 118 13.15 18.71 -7.13
C PRO A 118 13.90 17.86 -6.09
N ALA A 119 15.09 18.32 -5.71
CA ALA A 119 15.83 17.72 -4.61
C ALA A 119 15.01 17.92 -3.33
N ARG A 120 14.70 16.84 -2.67
CA ARG A 120 14.00 16.81 -1.39
C ARG A 120 14.83 15.97 -0.44
N ASP A 121 14.73 16.27 0.83
CA ASP A 121 15.24 15.32 1.80
C ASP A 121 14.46 13.98 1.63
N PRO A 122 15.10 12.95 1.05
CA PRO A 122 14.43 11.67 0.80
C PRO A 122 14.10 10.93 2.09
N LEU A 123 14.65 11.38 3.22
CA LEU A 123 14.45 10.82 4.54
C LEU A 123 13.44 11.61 5.38
N ALA A 124 12.96 12.74 4.89
CA ALA A 124 11.88 13.45 5.56
C ALA A 124 10.69 12.51 5.79
N GLY A 125 10.27 12.36 7.05
CA GLY A 125 9.22 11.41 7.45
C GLY A 125 9.53 9.94 7.20
N ALA A 126 10.80 9.53 7.09
CA ALA A 126 11.19 8.15 6.81
C ALA A 126 10.74 7.19 7.91
N GLU A 127 10.81 7.60 9.17
CA GLU A 127 10.38 6.81 10.32
C GLU A 127 8.88 6.51 10.25
N LEU A 128 8.05 7.55 10.12
CA LEU A 128 6.61 7.40 9.94
C LEU A 128 6.28 6.54 8.71
N ARG A 129 7.02 6.74 7.60
CA ARG A 129 6.85 5.97 6.37
C ARG A 129 7.15 4.49 6.58
N GLN A 130 8.23 4.17 7.28
CA GLN A 130 8.59 2.79 7.60
C GLN A 130 7.54 2.13 8.50
N ALA A 131 7.11 2.80 9.56
CA ALA A 131 6.09 2.32 10.48
C ALA A 131 4.74 2.10 9.77
N ALA A 132 4.28 3.07 8.98
CA ALA A 132 3.02 2.98 8.24
C ALA A 132 3.04 1.84 7.20
N ARG A 133 4.14 1.66 6.47
CA ARG A 133 4.30 0.57 5.50
C ARG A 133 4.31 -0.79 6.18
N PHE A 134 4.95 -0.90 7.35
CA PHE A 134 4.96 -2.13 8.12
C PHE A 134 3.56 -2.49 8.63
N ALA A 135 2.83 -1.54 9.21
CA ALA A 135 1.43 -1.73 9.62
C ALA A 135 0.55 -2.20 8.44
N MET A 136 0.70 -1.60 7.25
CA MET A 136 0.00 -2.02 6.03
C MET A 136 0.36 -3.44 5.59
N THR A 137 1.61 -3.86 5.78
CA THR A 137 2.05 -5.22 5.47
C THR A 137 1.35 -6.23 6.37
N LEU A 138 1.30 -5.98 7.68
CA LEU A 138 0.61 -6.85 8.64
C LEU A 138 -0.88 -7.02 8.30
N VAL A 139 -1.57 -5.93 7.96
CA VAL A 139 -2.98 -6.00 7.51
C VAL A 139 -3.14 -6.84 6.23
N THR A 140 -2.18 -6.73 5.31
CA THR A 140 -2.20 -7.54 4.08
C THR A 140 -1.99 -9.02 4.38
N GLU A 141 -1.12 -9.35 5.32
CA GLU A 141 -0.87 -10.73 5.75
C GLU A 141 -2.08 -11.31 6.48
N GLN A 142 -2.73 -10.52 7.33
CA GLN A 142 -3.97 -10.94 7.99
C GLN A 142 -5.08 -11.23 6.97
N ALA A 143 -5.23 -10.37 5.95
CA ALA A 143 -6.20 -10.61 4.89
C ALA A 143 -5.91 -11.92 4.10
N LYS A 144 -4.64 -12.27 3.89
CA LYS A 144 -4.25 -13.54 3.26
C LYS A 144 -4.57 -14.73 4.17
N ALA A 145 -4.31 -14.63 5.48
CA ALA A 145 -4.67 -15.65 6.45
C ALA A 145 -6.19 -15.86 6.49
N CYS A 146 -6.96 -14.77 6.48
CA CYS A 146 -8.42 -14.77 6.38
C CYS A 146 -8.92 -15.55 5.14
N GLN A 147 -8.37 -15.26 3.95
CA GLN A 147 -8.75 -15.97 2.72
C GLN A 147 -8.44 -17.48 2.77
N ARG A 148 -7.33 -17.85 3.39
CA ARG A 148 -6.99 -19.28 3.58
C ARG A 148 -7.97 -19.95 4.56
N LEU A 149 -8.32 -19.27 5.65
CA LEU A 149 -9.28 -19.77 6.62
C LEU A 149 -10.66 -19.97 6.00
N ILE A 150 -11.16 -19.00 5.21
CA ILE A 150 -12.43 -19.12 4.49
C ILE A 150 -12.42 -20.37 3.60
N ARG A 151 -11.36 -20.58 2.81
CA ARG A 151 -11.24 -21.79 1.97
C ARG A 151 -11.30 -23.09 2.79
N LEU A 152 -10.67 -23.14 3.95
CA LEU A 152 -10.72 -24.34 4.80
C LEU A 152 -12.09 -24.54 5.42
N VAL A 153 -12.79 -23.45 5.78
CA VAL A 153 -14.18 -23.51 6.23
C VAL A 153 -15.08 -24.06 5.12
N GLU A 154 -14.95 -23.60 3.90
CA GLU A 154 -15.69 -24.13 2.74
C GLU A 154 -15.43 -25.64 2.49
N LEU A 155 -14.27 -26.18 2.85
CA LEU A 155 -13.95 -27.59 2.73
C LEU A 155 -14.44 -28.44 3.93
N GLY A 156 -14.34 -27.90 5.14
CA GLY A 156 -14.54 -28.65 6.38
C GLY A 156 -15.83 -28.34 7.11
N PHE A 157 -16.46 -27.19 6.84
CA PHE A 157 -17.72 -26.78 7.44
C PHE A 157 -18.40 -25.65 6.65
N PRO A 158 -18.80 -25.88 5.38
CA PRO A 158 -19.35 -24.84 4.51
C PRO A 158 -20.61 -24.17 5.07
N GLU A 159 -21.44 -24.87 5.82
CA GLU A 159 -22.68 -24.36 6.41
C GLU A 159 -22.43 -23.32 7.52
N LEU A 160 -21.19 -23.18 7.99
CA LEU A 160 -20.84 -22.12 8.93
C LEU A 160 -21.16 -20.73 8.35
N GLY A 161 -21.05 -20.56 7.02
CA GLY A 161 -21.39 -19.33 6.30
C GLY A 161 -22.88 -18.96 6.36
N GLU A 162 -23.78 -19.90 6.66
CA GLU A 162 -25.21 -19.63 6.86
C GLU A 162 -25.50 -19.03 8.24
N LEU A 163 -24.61 -19.25 9.21
CA LEU A 163 -24.74 -18.74 10.57
C LEU A 163 -23.98 -17.46 10.82
N PHE A 164 -22.94 -17.25 10.03
CA PHE A 164 -22.06 -16.10 10.14
C PHE A 164 -21.79 -15.50 8.76
N ASP A 165 -22.24 -14.26 8.53
CA ASP A 165 -21.94 -13.51 7.29
C ASP A 165 -20.42 -13.36 7.05
N ASP A 166 -19.65 -13.34 8.14
CA ASP A 166 -18.19 -13.38 8.14
C ASP A 166 -17.69 -14.54 9.02
N PRO A 167 -17.23 -15.65 8.42
CA PRO A 167 -16.69 -16.79 9.15
C PRO A 167 -15.38 -16.50 9.87
N THR A 168 -14.80 -15.32 9.69
CA THR A 168 -13.58 -14.87 10.38
C THR A 168 -13.88 -13.92 11.55
N CYS A 169 -15.15 -13.60 11.80
CA CYS A 169 -15.52 -12.80 12.96
C CYS A 169 -15.13 -13.52 14.27
N ARG A 170 -14.92 -12.75 15.34
CA ARG A 170 -14.41 -13.29 16.62
C ARG A 170 -15.22 -14.49 17.13
N THR A 171 -16.55 -14.42 17.10
CA THR A 171 -17.39 -15.52 17.56
C THR A 171 -17.27 -16.76 16.68
N ALA A 172 -17.17 -16.62 15.36
CA ALA A 172 -16.95 -17.75 14.45
C ALA A 172 -15.57 -18.37 14.66
N ARG A 173 -14.53 -17.59 14.90
CA ARG A 173 -13.20 -18.09 15.25
C ARG A 173 -13.20 -18.93 16.53
N GLU A 174 -13.94 -18.50 17.56
CA GLU A 174 -14.09 -19.28 18.79
C GLU A 174 -14.88 -20.58 18.57
N VAL A 175 -15.89 -20.56 17.72
CA VAL A 175 -16.56 -21.79 17.30
C VAL A 175 -15.61 -22.73 16.56
N LEU A 176 -14.82 -22.22 15.65
CA LEU A 176 -13.82 -23.01 14.91
C LEU A 176 -12.70 -23.55 15.80
N ARG A 177 -12.31 -22.85 16.89
CA ARG A 177 -11.37 -23.40 17.89
C ARG A 177 -11.96 -24.61 18.61
N ILE A 178 -13.25 -24.59 18.93
CA ILE A 178 -13.96 -25.68 19.61
C ILE A 178 -14.25 -26.83 18.65
N ALA A 179 -14.67 -26.49 17.43
CA ALA A 179 -15.13 -27.42 16.40
C ALA A 179 -14.68 -26.92 15.01
N PRO A 180 -13.47 -27.24 14.58
CA PRO A 180 -12.88 -26.75 13.32
C PRO A 180 -13.52 -27.34 12.05
N THR A 181 -14.35 -28.38 12.19
CA THR A 181 -15.05 -29.04 11.08
C THR A 181 -16.46 -29.42 11.48
N ALA A 182 -17.35 -29.64 10.51
CA ALA A 182 -18.70 -30.14 10.74
C ALA A 182 -18.69 -31.46 11.56
N ARG A 183 -17.78 -32.39 11.21
CA ARG A 183 -17.60 -33.64 11.97
C ARG A 183 -17.22 -33.40 13.44
N ALA A 184 -16.40 -32.37 13.72
CA ALA A 184 -16.08 -32.02 15.10
C ALA A 184 -17.27 -31.39 15.82
N ALA A 185 -18.05 -30.55 15.14
CA ALA A 185 -19.24 -29.89 15.71
C ALA A 185 -20.32 -30.89 16.13
N THR A 186 -20.58 -31.97 15.34
CA THR A 186 -21.53 -33.01 15.70
C THR A 186 -21.14 -33.81 16.95
N ARG A 187 -19.84 -33.88 17.28
CA ARG A 187 -19.29 -34.60 18.43
C ARG A 187 -19.21 -33.76 19.71
N ARG A 188 -19.40 -32.45 19.62
CA ARG A 188 -19.38 -31.57 20.79
C ARG A 188 -20.71 -31.48 21.46
N ARG A 189 -20.72 -31.27 22.79
CA ARG A 189 -21.95 -30.96 23.51
C ARG A 189 -22.46 -29.59 23.07
N THR A 190 -23.78 -29.48 22.85
CA THR A 190 -24.44 -28.22 22.46
C THR A 190 -24.11 -27.09 23.44
N ALA A 191 -24.09 -27.37 24.73
CA ALA A 191 -23.75 -26.41 25.77
C ALA A 191 -22.29 -25.87 25.61
N THR A 192 -21.34 -26.68 25.14
CA THR A 192 -19.97 -26.25 24.87
C THR A 192 -19.92 -25.23 23.71
N LEU A 193 -20.63 -25.52 22.64
CA LEU A 193 -20.76 -24.60 21.49
C LEU A 193 -21.51 -23.32 21.87
N ALA A 194 -22.61 -23.45 22.63
CA ALA A 194 -23.43 -22.33 23.11
C ALA A 194 -22.60 -21.32 23.95
N ASN A 195 -21.61 -21.84 24.68
CA ASN A 195 -20.71 -21.04 25.50
C ASN A 195 -19.52 -20.45 24.72
N ALA A 196 -19.36 -20.71 23.42
CA ALA A 196 -18.34 -20.06 22.60
C ALA A 196 -18.46 -18.53 22.76
N ASN A 197 -17.38 -17.91 23.22
CA ASN A 197 -17.35 -16.50 23.60
C ASN A 197 -16.08 -15.83 23.09
N ALA A 198 -16.26 -14.78 22.34
CA ALA A 198 -15.17 -13.98 21.76
C ALA A 198 -14.49 -13.03 22.77
N GLY A 199 -14.73 -13.18 24.07
CA GLY A 199 -14.12 -12.38 25.12
C GLY A 199 -15.05 -11.36 25.78
N PRO A 200 -14.52 -10.50 26.66
CA PRO A 200 -15.29 -9.49 27.37
C PRO A 200 -16.05 -8.56 26.42
N GLY A 201 -17.31 -8.29 26.71
CA GLY A 201 -18.16 -7.43 25.88
C GLY A 201 -18.81 -8.10 24.67
N HIS A 202 -18.46 -9.36 24.36
CA HIS A 202 -19.10 -10.12 23.28
C HIS A 202 -20.18 -11.06 23.79
N ARG A 203 -21.25 -11.21 23.00
CA ARG A 203 -22.29 -12.19 23.34
C ARG A 203 -21.79 -13.60 23.04
N ARG A 204 -22.13 -14.55 23.91
CA ARG A 204 -21.96 -15.98 23.65
C ARG A 204 -22.77 -16.38 22.42
N LEU A 205 -22.40 -17.47 21.75
CA LEU A 205 -23.13 -18.00 20.61
C LEU A 205 -24.62 -18.24 20.99
N GLY A 206 -24.87 -18.78 22.18
CA GLY A 206 -26.20 -19.06 22.70
C GLY A 206 -26.78 -20.42 22.23
N GLN A 207 -27.71 -20.93 22.99
CA GLN A 207 -28.25 -22.28 22.83
C GLN A 207 -28.89 -22.50 21.45
N ALA A 208 -29.79 -21.62 21.03
CA ALA A 208 -30.50 -21.76 19.75
C ALA A 208 -29.57 -21.72 18.52
N ARG A 209 -28.52 -20.90 18.56
CA ARG A 209 -27.52 -20.87 17.48
C ARG A 209 -26.63 -22.12 17.49
N ALA A 210 -26.27 -22.63 18.67
CA ALA A 210 -25.50 -23.86 18.81
C ALA A 210 -26.29 -25.10 18.29
N GLU A 211 -27.58 -25.16 18.54
CA GLU A 211 -28.46 -26.22 18.01
C GLU A 211 -28.55 -26.14 16.49
N ARG A 212 -28.76 -24.95 15.93
CA ARG A 212 -28.73 -24.74 14.46
C ARG A 212 -27.40 -25.14 13.86
N LEU A 213 -26.26 -24.77 14.50
CA LEU A 213 -24.94 -25.16 14.07
C LEU A 213 -24.76 -26.68 14.02
N GLN A 214 -25.23 -27.40 15.05
CA GLN A 214 -25.14 -28.84 15.09
C GLN A 214 -26.06 -29.54 14.08
N ALA A 215 -27.25 -29.00 13.86
CA ALA A 215 -28.16 -29.50 12.82
C ALA A 215 -27.53 -29.34 11.42
N ALA A 216 -26.97 -28.17 11.12
CA ALA A 216 -26.26 -27.92 9.87
C ALA A 216 -25.02 -28.81 9.73
N ALA A 217 -24.27 -29.03 10.82
CA ALA A 217 -23.11 -29.92 10.81
C ALA A 217 -23.48 -31.40 10.58
N ALA A 218 -24.66 -31.84 11.02
CA ALA A 218 -25.15 -33.23 10.82
C ALA A 218 -25.51 -33.50 9.36
N ASP A 219 -25.96 -32.49 8.62
CA ASP A 219 -26.32 -32.55 7.19
C ASP A 219 -25.28 -31.87 6.29
N SER A 220 -24.03 -31.84 6.75
CA SER A 220 -22.95 -31.08 6.07
C SER A 220 -22.47 -31.77 4.80
N ILE A 221 -22.25 -30.96 3.77
CA ILE A 221 -21.56 -31.35 2.51
C ILE A 221 -20.02 -31.28 2.60
N ALA A 222 -19.47 -31.06 3.80
CA ALA A 222 -18.02 -31.05 4.02
C ALA A 222 -17.36 -32.36 3.55
N VAL A 223 -16.08 -32.28 3.18
CA VAL A 223 -15.30 -33.43 2.72
C VAL A 223 -14.77 -34.24 3.92
N PRO A 224 -15.37 -35.40 4.26
CA PRO A 224 -15.05 -36.12 5.50
C PRO A 224 -13.59 -36.62 5.55
N GLU A 225 -13.00 -36.96 4.40
CA GLU A 225 -11.64 -37.47 4.24
C GLU A 225 -10.60 -36.42 4.62
N LEU A 226 -10.92 -35.14 4.46
CA LEU A 226 -10.04 -34.01 4.79
C LEU A 226 -10.24 -33.49 6.23
N ALA A 227 -11.20 -34.03 6.99
CA ALA A 227 -11.59 -33.44 8.27
C ALA A 227 -10.42 -33.31 9.28
N ALA A 228 -9.50 -34.26 9.32
CA ALA A 228 -8.34 -34.21 10.22
C ALA A 228 -7.34 -33.12 9.81
N GLU A 229 -7.03 -33.05 8.51
CA GLU A 229 -6.07 -32.10 7.96
C GLU A 229 -6.65 -30.66 8.03
N VAL A 230 -7.89 -30.48 7.64
CA VAL A 230 -8.59 -29.20 7.78
C VAL A 230 -8.60 -28.73 9.23
N ALA A 231 -8.87 -29.63 10.19
CA ALA A 231 -8.88 -29.27 11.62
C ALA A 231 -7.49 -28.78 12.08
N PHE A 232 -6.42 -29.43 11.63
CA PHE A 232 -5.04 -29.06 11.93
C PHE A 232 -4.69 -27.69 11.33
N GLU A 233 -4.95 -27.50 10.03
CA GLU A 233 -4.68 -26.26 9.33
C GLU A 233 -5.49 -25.07 9.88
N VAL A 234 -6.76 -25.27 10.20
CA VAL A 234 -7.65 -24.26 10.84
C VAL A 234 -7.04 -23.81 12.17
N GLY A 235 -6.56 -24.75 13.01
CA GLY A 235 -5.91 -24.41 14.27
C GLY A 235 -4.74 -23.47 14.08
N LEU A 236 -3.82 -23.82 13.18
CA LEU A 236 -2.62 -22.99 12.89
C LEU A 236 -2.99 -21.62 12.32
N LEU A 237 -3.99 -21.56 11.43
CA LEU A 237 -4.43 -20.28 10.84
C LEU A 237 -5.13 -19.38 11.86
N LEU A 238 -5.89 -19.93 12.80
CA LEU A 238 -6.48 -19.15 13.89
C LEU A 238 -5.40 -18.54 14.78
N ASP A 239 -4.35 -19.31 15.13
CA ASP A 239 -3.24 -18.80 15.93
C ASP A 239 -2.45 -17.72 15.18
N GLN A 240 -2.23 -17.92 13.88
CA GLN A 240 -1.60 -16.91 13.03
C GLN A 240 -2.45 -15.63 12.94
N TYR A 241 -3.77 -15.77 12.82
CA TYR A 241 -4.68 -14.64 12.73
C TYR A 241 -4.66 -13.79 14.00
N ASP A 242 -4.71 -14.43 15.18
CA ASP A 242 -4.69 -13.74 16.47
C ASP A 242 -3.35 -13.08 16.73
N LEU A 243 -2.23 -13.72 16.35
CA LEU A 243 -0.91 -13.10 16.39
C LEU A 243 -0.86 -11.83 15.53
N LEU A 244 -1.36 -11.89 14.29
CA LEU A 244 -1.40 -10.74 13.39
C LEU A 244 -2.34 -9.66 13.92
N GLU A 245 -3.48 -10.00 14.53
CA GLU A 245 -4.39 -9.03 15.16
C GLU A 245 -3.65 -8.24 16.26
N GLY A 246 -2.93 -8.91 17.15
CA GLY A 246 -2.13 -8.27 18.20
C GLY A 246 -0.97 -7.43 17.65
N GLN A 247 -0.29 -7.90 16.59
CA GLN A 247 0.78 -7.15 15.94
C GLN A 247 0.25 -5.89 15.23
N ILE A 248 -0.92 -5.95 14.59
CA ILE A 248 -1.58 -4.80 13.98
C ILE A 248 -1.93 -3.76 15.03
N GLU A 249 -2.51 -4.17 16.16
CA GLU A 249 -2.82 -3.26 17.27
C GLU A 249 -1.56 -2.58 17.83
N ALA A 250 -0.47 -3.33 17.96
CA ALA A 250 0.82 -2.77 18.42
C ALA A 250 1.41 -1.78 17.40
N ALA A 251 1.37 -2.13 16.12
CA ALA A 251 1.84 -1.26 15.04
C ALA A 251 0.99 0.02 14.93
N ASP A 252 -0.33 -0.09 15.08
CA ASP A 252 -1.24 1.07 15.05
C ASP A 252 -0.99 2.01 16.22
N ARG A 253 -0.72 1.48 17.43
CA ARG A 253 -0.32 2.32 18.59
C ARG A 253 0.98 3.07 18.31
N HIS A 254 2.01 2.36 17.84
CA HIS A 254 3.30 2.96 17.50
C HIS A 254 3.16 4.04 16.41
N VAL A 255 2.39 3.77 15.36
CA VAL A 255 2.08 4.76 14.32
C VAL A 255 1.36 5.97 14.92
N ALA A 256 0.44 5.77 15.86
CA ALA A 256 -0.28 6.87 16.51
C ALA A 256 0.65 7.77 17.35
N GLU A 257 1.68 7.19 17.97
CA GLU A 257 2.72 7.93 18.72
C GLU A 257 3.59 8.79 17.80
N LEU A 258 3.84 8.31 16.57
CA LEU A 258 4.60 9.06 15.55
C LEU A 258 3.76 10.11 14.82
N LEU A 259 2.42 10.04 14.95
CA LEU A 259 1.50 10.98 14.33
C LEU A 259 1.27 12.18 15.25
N ASP A 260 1.98 13.25 14.95
CA ASP A 260 1.81 14.51 15.64
C ASP A 260 1.31 15.62 14.69
N GLY A 261 0.71 16.65 15.27
CA GLY A 261 0.36 17.89 14.60
C GLY A 261 -1.07 17.99 14.07
N GLU A 262 -1.39 19.20 13.72
CA GLU A 262 -2.73 19.63 13.31
C GLU A 262 -3.22 18.93 12.04
N LEU A 263 -2.32 18.63 11.10
CA LEU A 263 -2.66 17.92 9.87
C LEU A 263 -3.18 16.50 10.17
N ALA A 264 -2.49 15.78 11.07
CA ALA A 264 -2.92 14.43 11.46
C ALA A 264 -4.30 14.46 12.12
N ARG A 265 -4.55 15.44 13.00
CA ARG A 265 -5.86 15.68 13.61
C ARG A 265 -6.94 15.92 12.55
N ARG A 266 -6.68 16.83 11.61
CA ARG A 266 -7.65 17.19 10.55
C ARG A 266 -7.98 16.03 9.62
N LEU A 267 -6.99 15.28 9.16
CA LEU A 267 -7.22 14.11 8.31
C LEU A 267 -8.06 13.02 9.02
N ARG A 268 -7.95 12.91 10.33
CA ARG A 268 -8.78 12.00 11.15
C ARG A 268 -10.24 12.42 11.26
N THR A 269 -10.60 13.68 10.94
CA THR A 269 -12.01 14.09 10.89
C THR A 269 -12.76 13.48 9.70
N ILE A 270 -12.05 12.96 8.68
CA ILE A 270 -12.68 12.27 7.56
C ILE A 270 -13.19 10.90 8.07
N PRO A 271 -14.51 10.64 8.07
CA PRO A 271 -15.06 9.38 8.56
C PRO A 271 -14.48 8.17 7.84
N GLY A 272 -14.05 7.16 8.61
CA GLY A 272 -13.40 5.95 8.08
C GLY A 272 -11.89 6.07 7.87
N VAL A 273 -11.27 7.18 8.28
CA VAL A 273 -9.81 7.39 8.18
C VAL A 273 -9.18 7.24 9.57
N GLY A 274 -8.61 6.06 9.82
CA GLY A 274 -7.91 5.74 11.06
C GLY A 274 -6.42 6.14 11.05
N PRO A 275 -5.71 5.98 12.19
CA PRO A 275 -4.31 6.39 12.34
C PRO A 275 -3.37 5.84 11.27
N SER A 276 -3.41 4.55 10.95
CA SER A 276 -2.55 3.94 9.92
C SER A 276 -2.77 4.53 8.52
N ILE A 277 -4.02 4.90 8.19
CA ILE A 277 -4.33 5.54 6.90
C ILE A 277 -3.75 6.94 6.89
N VAL A 278 -3.96 7.73 7.97
CA VAL A 278 -3.40 9.08 8.11
C VAL A 278 -1.89 9.06 7.99
N ALA A 279 -1.24 8.13 8.70
CA ALA A 279 0.22 7.96 8.62
C ALA A 279 0.69 7.66 7.21
N THR A 280 0.00 6.77 6.50
CA THR A 280 0.31 6.47 5.10
C THR A 280 0.13 7.69 4.21
N LEU A 281 -0.95 8.45 4.37
CA LEU A 281 -1.20 9.67 3.61
C LEU A 281 -0.07 10.69 3.84
N ILE A 282 0.24 11.01 5.09
CA ILE A 282 1.28 12.00 5.45
C ILE A 282 2.65 11.53 4.96
N ALA A 283 3.01 10.27 5.22
CA ALA A 283 4.33 9.74 4.88
C ALA A 283 4.57 9.60 3.37
N GLU A 284 3.54 9.23 2.60
CA GLU A 284 3.68 9.02 1.15
C GLU A 284 3.46 10.30 0.34
N VAL A 285 2.60 11.19 0.80
CA VAL A 285 2.38 12.50 0.19
C VAL A 285 3.50 13.47 0.56
N GLY A 286 3.92 13.50 1.82
CA GLY A 286 4.93 14.41 2.37
C GLY A 286 4.42 15.86 2.40
N ASP A 287 4.60 16.60 1.32
CA ASP A 287 4.09 17.95 1.15
C ASP A 287 3.04 18.00 0.04
N ILE A 288 1.81 18.42 0.37
CA ILE A 288 0.72 18.55 -0.59
C ILE A 288 0.97 19.69 -1.59
N GLY A 289 1.76 20.70 -1.21
CA GLY A 289 2.13 21.84 -2.05
C GLY A 289 2.98 21.46 -3.28
N ARG A 290 3.55 20.25 -3.28
CA ARG A 290 4.31 19.75 -4.44
C ARG A 290 3.46 19.43 -5.66
N PHE A 291 2.16 19.27 -5.48
CA PHE A 291 1.21 19.03 -6.56
C PHE A 291 0.53 20.35 -6.93
N SER A 292 0.59 20.74 -8.19
CA SER A 292 -0.06 21.96 -8.67
C SER A 292 -1.59 21.84 -8.60
N ASP A 293 -2.08 20.62 -8.82
CA ASP A 293 -3.50 20.30 -8.88
C ASP A 293 -3.79 18.88 -8.37
N PHE A 294 -5.07 18.57 -8.24
CA PHE A 294 -5.54 17.27 -7.75
C PHE A 294 -5.21 16.12 -8.71
N ASP A 295 -5.19 16.35 -10.01
CA ASP A 295 -4.92 15.31 -10.99
C ASP A 295 -3.46 14.81 -10.91
N GLN A 296 -2.51 15.69 -10.53
CA GLN A 296 -1.14 15.26 -10.23
C GLN A 296 -1.05 14.34 -9.01
N LEU A 297 -1.83 14.60 -7.95
CA LEU A 297 -1.92 13.69 -6.81
C LEU A 297 -2.52 12.34 -7.22
N LEU A 298 -3.56 12.33 -8.07
CA LEU A 298 -4.15 11.11 -8.61
C LEU A 298 -3.17 10.33 -9.47
N ALA A 299 -2.40 11.01 -10.31
CA ALA A 299 -1.35 10.39 -11.12
C ALA A 299 -0.26 9.79 -10.23
N TYR A 300 0.17 10.54 -9.19
CA TYR A 300 1.14 10.05 -8.22
C TYR A 300 0.65 8.80 -7.46
N ALA A 301 -0.64 8.75 -7.09
CA ALA A 301 -1.26 7.57 -6.47
C ALA A 301 -1.50 6.42 -7.48
N GLY A 302 -1.47 6.70 -8.78
CA GLY A 302 -1.82 5.74 -9.83
C GLY A 302 -3.31 5.38 -9.85
N VAL A 303 -4.18 6.31 -9.44
CA VAL A 303 -5.64 6.16 -9.37
C VAL A 303 -6.34 6.81 -10.57
N HIS A 304 -5.60 7.51 -11.41
CA HIS A 304 -6.15 8.12 -12.63
C HIS A 304 -6.54 7.05 -13.66
N PRO A 305 -7.57 7.31 -14.48
CA PRO A 305 -7.92 6.44 -15.59
C PRO A 305 -6.82 6.46 -16.66
N ALA A 306 -6.46 5.30 -17.17
CA ALA A 306 -5.54 5.14 -18.28
C ALA A 306 -6.23 4.36 -19.39
N GLU A 307 -6.08 4.83 -20.62
CA GLU A 307 -6.57 4.13 -21.80
C GLU A 307 -5.58 3.06 -22.26
N ARG A 308 -6.07 1.86 -22.51
CA ARG A 308 -5.36 0.81 -23.25
C ARG A 308 -6.07 0.57 -24.57
N SER A 309 -5.94 1.50 -25.51
CA SER A 309 -6.33 1.21 -26.88
C SER A 309 -5.12 0.58 -27.60
N SER A 310 -5.13 -0.74 -27.78
CA SER A 310 -4.41 -1.34 -28.89
C SER A 310 -5.28 -1.12 -30.11
N GLY A 311 -4.76 -0.53 -31.19
CA GLY A 311 -5.52 -0.17 -32.40
C GLY A 311 -6.25 -1.30 -33.14
N ARG A 312 -6.75 -2.31 -32.42
CA ARG A 312 -7.64 -3.36 -32.92
C ARG A 312 -9.06 -2.79 -33.06
N LYS A 313 -9.50 -2.63 -34.31
CA LYS A 313 -10.92 -2.40 -34.64
C LYS A 313 -11.76 -3.47 -33.92
N GLY A 314 -12.64 -3.03 -32.99
CA GLY A 314 -13.57 -3.91 -32.26
C GLY A 314 -13.40 -3.99 -30.75
N SER A 315 -12.47 -3.27 -30.13
CA SER A 315 -12.42 -3.15 -28.66
C SER A 315 -13.61 -2.30 -28.17
N ASN A 316 -14.42 -2.85 -27.27
CA ASN A 316 -15.52 -2.11 -26.64
C ASN A 316 -14.95 -0.87 -25.95
N PRO A 317 -15.39 0.37 -26.28
CA PRO A 317 -14.90 1.60 -25.66
C PRO A 317 -15.00 1.60 -24.12
N GLU A 318 -15.97 0.88 -23.56
CA GLU A 318 -16.16 0.77 -22.10
C GLU A 318 -15.08 -0.05 -21.39
N THR A 319 -14.40 -0.96 -22.10
CA THR A 319 -13.31 -1.78 -21.54
C THR A 319 -11.92 -1.18 -21.76
N ALA A 320 -11.81 -0.11 -22.54
CA ALA A 320 -10.54 0.56 -22.85
C ALA A 320 -9.97 1.31 -21.64
N TRP A 321 -10.81 1.73 -20.70
CA TRP A 321 -10.41 2.53 -19.55
C TRP A 321 -10.20 1.66 -18.30
N HIS A 322 -9.03 1.74 -17.73
CA HIS A 322 -8.69 1.06 -16.47
C HIS A 322 -7.87 1.99 -15.57
N MET A 323 -7.77 1.63 -14.29
CA MET A 323 -6.90 2.35 -13.37
C MET A 323 -5.43 2.15 -13.78
N SER A 324 -4.69 3.24 -13.91
CA SER A 324 -3.28 3.24 -14.38
C SER A 324 -2.37 2.30 -13.57
N LYS A 325 -2.51 2.32 -12.24
CA LYS A 325 -1.63 1.63 -11.28
C LYS A 325 -0.14 2.02 -11.39
N ALA A 326 0.20 2.94 -12.31
CA ALA A 326 1.53 3.48 -12.46
C ALA A 326 1.73 4.65 -11.48
N GLY A 327 2.08 4.32 -10.22
CA GLY A 327 2.24 5.30 -9.16
C GLY A 327 2.51 4.65 -7.81
N ASN A 328 2.40 5.44 -6.75
CA ASN A 328 2.65 4.98 -5.38
C ASN A 328 1.62 3.93 -4.94
N SER A 329 2.08 2.69 -4.78
CA SER A 329 1.21 1.56 -4.42
C SER A 329 0.67 1.65 -3.00
N HIS A 330 1.42 2.24 -2.07
CA HIS A 330 0.99 2.40 -0.67
C HIS A 330 -0.12 3.44 -0.56
N LEU A 331 0.05 4.59 -1.23
CA LEU A 331 -1.00 5.61 -1.30
C LEU A 331 -2.28 5.09 -1.99
N ARG A 332 -2.13 4.30 -3.05
CA ARG A 332 -3.26 3.65 -3.72
C ARG A 332 -3.96 2.64 -2.81
N ALA A 333 -3.21 1.85 -2.04
CA ALA A 333 -3.78 0.90 -1.06
C ALA A 333 -4.53 1.65 0.06
N ALA A 334 -3.99 2.76 0.56
CA ALA A 334 -4.69 3.61 1.52
C ALA A 334 -6.00 4.16 0.93
N ALA A 335 -5.98 4.68 -0.30
CA ALA A 335 -7.18 5.15 -0.99
C ALA A 335 -8.24 4.05 -1.17
N TYR A 336 -7.82 2.81 -1.45
CA TYR A 336 -8.73 1.66 -1.52
C TYR A 336 -9.36 1.35 -0.16
N ARG A 337 -8.57 1.31 0.91
CA ARG A 337 -9.10 1.09 2.28
C ARG A 337 -10.08 2.19 2.68
N MET A 338 -9.74 3.46 2.40
CA MET A 338 -10.65 4.59 2.61
C MET A 338 -11.96 4.42 1.84
N ALA A 339 -11.90 3.96 0.60
CA ALA A 339 -13.10 3.73 -0.22
C ALA A 339 -13.97 2.61 0.37
N VAL A 340 -13.38 1.48 0.77
CA VAL A 340 -14.12 0.33 1.32
C VAL A 340 -14.78 0.70 2.65
N VAL A 341 -14.03 1.27 3.59
CA VAL A 341 -14.56 1.69 4.90
C VAL A 341 -15.52 2.87 4.74
N GLY A 342 -15.21 3.80 3.84
CA GLY A 342 -16.02 4.98 3.59
C GLY A 342 -17.41 4.67 3.02
N VAL A 343 -17.58 3.58 2.28
CA VAL A 343 -18.93 3.14 1.85
C VAL A 343 -19.87 2.89 3.04
N GLN A 344 -19.34 2.49 4.19
CA GLN A 344 -20.12 2.21 5.39
C GLN A 344 -20.21 3.41 6.35
N HIS A 345 -19.18 4.24 6.41
CA HIS A 345 -19.02 5.23 7.49
C HIS A 345 -18.95 6.68 7.02
N ASN A 346 -18.72 6.94 5.72
CA ASN A 346 -18.60 8.29 5.19
C ASN A 346 -19.78 8.61 4.26
N PRO A 347 -20.66 9.57 4.61
CA PRO A 347 -21.87 9.85 3.83
C PRO A 347 -21.57 10.26 2.39
N VAL A 348 -20.48 11.01 2.15
CA VAL A 348 -20.08 11.48 0.82
C VAL A 348 -19.62 10.32 -0.06
N ILE A 349 -18.83 9.39 0.51
CA ILE A 349 -18.35 8.20 -0.22
C ILE A 349 -19.51 7.23 -0.44
N ALA A 350 -20.38 7.02 0.56
CA ALA A 350 -21.55 6.16 0.46
C ALA A 350 -22.51 6.62 -0.66
N ALA A 351 -22.85 7.91 -0.69
CA ALA A 351 -23.69 8.50 -1.73
C ALA A 351 -23.05 8.37 -3.11
N HIS A 352 -21.73 8.60 -3.20
CA HIS A 352 -20.99 8.43 -4.46
C HIS A 352 -21.00 6.98 -4.95
N TYR A 353 -20.79 6.01 -4.05
CA TYR A 353 -20.87 4.58 -4.35
C TYR A 353 -22.26 4.19 -4.85
N ALA A 354 -23.32 4.56 -4.12
CA ALA A 354 -24.69 4.26 -4.48
C ALA A 354 -25.03 4.80 -5.88
N ARG A 355 -24.66 6.04 -6.18
CA ARG A 355 -24.84 6.66 -7.51
C ARG A 355 -24.14 5.87 -8.61
N LYS A 356 -22.89 5.41 -8.38
CA LYS A 356 -22.15 4.61 -9.37
C LYS A 356 -22.76 3.21 -9.56
N ARG A 357 -23.26 2.61 -8.48
CA ARG A 357 -23.99 1.33 -8.56
C ARG A 357 -25.31 1.46 -9.31
N ALA A 358 -26.06 2.52 -9.05
CA ALA A 358 -27.29 2.84 -9.79
C ALA A 358 -27.05 3.08 -11.28
N ALA A 359 -25.89 3.64 -11.65
CA ALA A 359 -25.44 3.79 -13.04
C ALA A 359 -24.90 2.47 -13.67
N GLY A 360 -25.16 1.29 -13.07
CA GLY A 360 -24.82 -0.03 -13.61
C GLY A 360 -23.35 -0.45 -13.46
N LYS A 361 -22.51 0.32 -12.75
CA LYS A 361 -21.09 -0.06 -12.55
C LYS A 361 -20.98 -1.27 -11.61
N SER A 362 -20.03 -2.18 -11.87
CA SER A 362 -19.73 -3.31 -10.97
C SER A 362 -19.25 -2.80 -9.62
N LYS A 363 -19.32 -3.64 -8.56
CA LYS A 363 -18.86 -3.30 -7.21
C LYS A 363 -17.41 -2.76 -7.22
N MET A 364 -16.50 -3.45 -7.90
CA MET A 364 -15.08 -3.05 -7.97
C MET A 364 -14.87 -1.76 -8.77
N ASN A 365 -15.61 -1.55 -9.85
CA ASN A 365 -15.54 -0.32 -10.62
C ASN A 365 -16.06 0.86 -9.79
N ALA A 366 -17.19 0.71 -9.10
CA ALA A 366 -17.72 1.74 -8.20
C ALA A 366 -16.73 2.09 -7.07
N LEU A 367 -16.05 1.09 -6.47
CA LEU A 367 -14.98 1.33 -5.49
C LEU A 367 -13.80 2.09 -6.10
N GLY A 368 -13.42 1.80 -7.34
CA GLY A 368 -12.39 2.58 -8.05
C GLY A 368 -12.74 4.08 -8.15
N HIS A 369 -14.00 4.41 -8.44
CA HIS A 369 -14.47 5.80 -8.39
C HIS A 369 -14.46 6.38 -6.97
N CYS A 370 -14.77 5.57 -5.96
CA CYS A 370 -14.70 5.98 -4.55
C CYS A 370 -13.27 6.26 -4.09
N MET A 371 -12.25 5.57 -4.61
CA MET A 371 -10.84 5.87 -4.34
C MET A 371 -10.47 7.30 -4.77
N ARG A 372 -10.91 7.70 -5.98
CA ARG A 372 -10.72 9.08 -6.45
C ARG A 372 -11.43 10.08 -5.52
N LYS A 373 -12.69 9.79 -5.14
CA LYS A 373 -13.44 10.66 -4.21
C LYS A 373 -12.77 10.73 -2.84
N ALA A 374 -12.28 9.61 -2.29
CA ALA A 374 -11.55 9.58 -1.03
C ALA A 374 -10.30 10.47 -1.06
N LEU A 375 -9.48 10.38 -2.12
CA LEU A 375 -8.33 11.26 -2.30
C LEU A 375 -8.73 12.72 -2.49
N SER A 376 -9.90 13.02 -3.08
CA SER A 376 -10.37 14.42 -3.18
C SER A 376 -10.75 15.00 -1.81
N LEU A 377 -11.28 14.20 -0.89
CA LEU A 377 -11.54 14.64 0.49
C LEU A 377 -10.23 14.92 1.22
N VAL A 378 -9.23 14.04 1.07
CA VAL A 378 -7.88 14.27 1.62
C VAL A 378 -7.27 15.54 1.06
N TRP A 379 -7.34 15.75 -0.25
CA TRP A 379 -6.86 16.96 -0.92
C TRP A 379 -7.50 18.21 -0.35
N GLY A 380 -8.84 18.20 -0.21
CA GLY A 380 -9.60 19.34 0.32
C GLY A 380 -9.20 19.69 1.75
N VAL A 381 -9.23 18.70 2.66
CA VAL A 381 -8.84 18.86 4.07
C VAL A 381 -7.41 19.38 4.19
N TRP A 382 -6.48 18.77 3.44
CA TRP A 382 -5.06 19.13 3.54
C TRP A 382 -4.73 20.49 2.93
N ARG A 383 -5.26 20.77 1.73
CA ARG A 383 -4.94 21.99 0.98
C ARG A 383 -5.55 23.23 1.62
N ASN A 384 -6.77 23.11 2.15
CA ASN A 384 -7.49 24.23 2.75
C ASN A 384 -7.21 24.39 4.26
N GLY A 385 -6.59 23.39 4.88
CA GLY A 385 -6.29 23.42 6.31
C GLY A 385 -7.55 23.49 7.19
N GLN A 386 -8.63 22.83 6.76
CA GLN A 386 -9.92 22.79 7.48
C GLN A 386 -10.30 21.33 7.77
N ASP A 387 -11.13 21.12 8.78
CA ASP A 387 -11.69 19.82 9.10
C ASP A 387 -12.63 19.35 7.99
N PHE A 388 -12.89 18.04 7.95
CA PHE A 388 -13.83 17.48 6.99
C PHE A 388 -15.24 18.02 7.23
N ASP A 389 -15.87 18.50 6.17
CA ASP A 389 -17.26 18.93 6.12
C ASP A 389 -17.99 18.10 5.05
N PRO A 390 -19.03 17.33 5.42
CA PRO A 390 -19.80 16.53 4.45
C PRO A 390 -20.59 17.41 3.47
N ASP A 391 -20.91 18.63 3.85
CA ASP A 391 -21.72 19.56 3.05
C ASP A 391 -20.87 20.45 2.15
N TRP A 392 -19.55 20.38 2.23
CA TRP A 392 -18.67 21.19 1.43
C TRP A 392 -18.77 20.86 -0.06
N GLY A 393 -19.20 21.84 -0.85
CA GLY A 393 -19.42 21.71 -2.29
C GLY A 393 -20.80 21.15 -2.68
N VAL A 394 -21.75 21.16 -1.76
CA VAL A 394 -23.18 20.89 -2.03
C VAL A 394 -23.91 22.17 -2.45
N GLU A 395 -23.27 23.34 -2.33
CA GLU A 395 -23.83 24.59 -2.87
C GLU A 395 -23.45 24.73 -4.36
N ALA A 396 -24.45 24.52 -5.18
CA ALA A 396 -24.89 25.02 -6.46
C ALA A 396 -25.28 23.92 -7.43
#